data_d6ef8fb047f5fcfaccf298da354a6361
#
_entry.id   d6ef8fb047f5fcfaccf298da354a6361
#
_cell.length_a   1.000
_cell.length_b   1.000
_cell.length_c   1.000
_cell.angle_alpha   90.00
_cell.angle_beta   90.00
_cell.angle_gamma   90.00
#
_symmetry.space_group_name_H-M   'P 1'
#
loop_
_entity.id
_entity.type
_entity.pdbx_description
1 polymer ?
#
loop_
_entity_poly.entity_id
_entity_poly.type
_entity_poly.pdbx_seq_one_letter_code
_entity_poly.pdbx_strand_id
1 'polypeptide(L)'
;MENKLQTLQVIYELVKNDNRPSMTNIRANEIVARHHFPWDEIVMHLHELNQDGFILMTQLSTAVISITEKGFDFAASSRMAIAS
;
A
#
# COMPACT_ATOMS: atom_id res chain seq x y z
N MET A 1 -4.67 -9.99 -9.62
CA MET A 1 -5.06 -8.59 -9.81
C MET A 1 -5.71 -7.99 -8.58
N GLU A 2 -6.80 -8.59 -8.12
CA GLU A 2 -7.46 -8.10 -6.91
C GLU A 2 -6.57 -8.18 -5.68
N ASN A 3 -5.70 -9.17 -5.62
CA ASN A 3 -4.83 -9.34 -4.45
C ASN A 3 -3.87 -8.16 -4.27
N LYS A 4 -3.36 -7.65 -5.39
CA LYS A 4 -2.49 -6.48 -5.36
C LYS A 4 -3.26 -5.26 -4.84
N LEU A 5 -4.50 -5.11 -5.25
CA LEU A 5 -5.34 -4.01 -4.79
C LEU A 5 -5.66 -4.13 -3.30
N GLN A 6 -5.81 -5.35 -2.79
CA GLN A 6 -6.01 -5.55 -1.36
C GLN A 6 -4.79 -5.08 -0.57
N THR A 7 -3.60 -5.34 -1.06
CA THR A 7 -2.38 -4.85 -0.42
C THR A 7 -2.35 -3.32 -0.43
N LEU A 8 -2.73 -2.72 -1.55
CA LEU A 8 -2.81 -1.26 -1.63
C LEU A 8 -3.84 -0.70 -0.63
N GLN A 9 -4.98 -1.39 -0.47
CA GLN A 9 -5.99 -0.97 0.50
C GLN A 9 -5.46 -1.03 1.93
N VAL A 10 -4.67 -2.03 2.27
CA VAL A 10 -4.05 -2.10 3.59
C VAL A 10 -3.16 -0.88 3.82
N ILE A 11 -2.34 -0.53 2.83
CA ILE A 11 -1.48 0.65 2.92
C ILE A 11 -2.32 1.91 3.06
N TYR A 12 -3.38 2.03 2.28
CA TYR A 12 -4.29 3.16 2.35
C TYR A 12 -4.89 3.31 3.75
N GLU A 13 -5.36 2.20 4.33
CA GLU A 13 -5.96 2.23 5.66
C GLU A 13 -4.98 2.70 6.72
N LEU A 14 -3.71 2.39 6.55
CA LEU A 14 -2.69 2.80 7.50
C LEU A 14 -2.42 4.30 7.49
N VAL A 15 -2.67 4.97 6.38
CA VAL A 15 -2.29 6.37 6.21
C VAL A 15 -3.46 7.31 5.92
N LYS A 16 -4.66 6.78 5.78
CA LYS A 16 -5.79 7.60 5.30
C LYS A 16 -6.12 8.76 6.23
N ASN A 17 -5.80 8.65 7.51
CA ASN A 17 -6.08 9.69 8.49
C ASN A 17 -4.92 10.64 8.72
N ASP A 18 -3.80 10.43 8.04
CA ASP A 18 -2.66 11.31 8.18
C ASP A 18 -2.87 12.59 7.38
N ASN A 19 -2.27 13.68 7.86
CA ASN A 19 -2.35 14.97 7.16
C ASN A 19 -1.67 14.90 5.80
N ARG A 20 -0.60 14.12 5.70
CA ARG A 20 0.16 13.96 4.46
C ARG A 20 0.42 12.48 4.23
N PRO A 21 -0.58 11.76 3.73
CA PRO A 21 -0.43 10.30 3.56
C PRO A 21 0.75 9.91 2.67
N SER A 22 1.01 10.68 1.62
CA SER A 22 2.09 10.37 0.68
C SER A 22 3.48 10.61 1.28
N MET A 23 3.55 11.27 2.42
CA MET A 23 4.81 11.54 3.11
C MET A 23 5.02 10.60 4.30
N THR A 24 4.05 9.74 4.58
CA THR A 24 4.13 8.83 5.73
C THR A 24 4.86 7.57 5.33
N ASN A 25 5.90 7.22 6.07
CA ASN A 25 6.67 6.01 5.82
C ASN A 25 6.05 4.85 6.60
N ILE A 26 5.84 3.74 5.91
CA ILE A 26 5.27 2.51 6.46
C ILE A 26 6.33 1.43 6.37
N ARG A 27 6.50 0.67 7.43
CA ARG A 27 7.41 -0.47 7.41
C ARG A 27 6.66 -1.70 6.89
N ALA A 28 7.38 -2.57 6.21
CA ALA A 28 6.78 -3.75 5.63
C ALA A 28 6.09 -4.63 6.67
N ASN A 29 6.67 -4.73 7.87
CA ASN A 29 6.08 -5.56 8.91
C ASN A 29 4.73 -5.05 9.40
N GLU A 30 4.46 -3.75 9.27
CA GLU A 30 3.14 -3.22 9.61
C GLU A 30 2.09 -3.69 8.61
N ILE A 31 2.48 -3.83 7.36
CA ILE A 31 1.58 -4.35 6.33
C ILE A 31 1.29 -5.83 6.58
N VAL A 32 2.33 -6.59 6.88
CA VAL A 32 2.19 -8.02 7.16
C VAL A 32 1.25 -8.26 8.35
N ALA A 33 1.37 -7.45 9.39
CA ALA A 33 0.56 -7.60 10.58
C ALA A 33 -0.93 -7.43 10.33
N ARG A 34 -1.29 -6.71 9.25
CA ARG A 34 -2.68 -6.41 8.94
C ARG A 34 -3.20 -7.14 7.72
N HIS A 35 -2.39 -8.02 7.13
CA HIS A 35 -2.73 -8.68 5.87
C HIS A 35 -2.81 -10.20 6.11
N HIS A 36 -3.69 -10.84 5.35
CA HIS A 36 -3.88 -12.29 5.46
C HIS A 36 -2.91 -13.08 4.60
N PHE A 37 -2.29 -12.44 3.63
CA PHE A 37 -1.48 -13.13 2.63
C PHE A 37 -0.10 -13.47 3.18
N PRO A 38 0.52 -14.54 2.68
CA PRO A 38 1.90 -14.87 3.03
C PRO A 38 2.85 -13.75 2.64
N TRP A 39 3.98 -13.71 3.33
CA TRP A 39 5.00 -12.69 3.08
C TRP A 39 5.44 -12.64 1.63
N ASP A 40 5.62 -13.80 1.00
CA ASP A 40 6.07 -13.87 -0.39
C ASP A 40 5.09 -13.17 -1.34
N GLU A 41 3.80 -13.36 -1.12
CA GLU A 41 2.79 -12.72 -1.94
C GLU A 41 2.75 -11.22 -1.69
N ILE A 42 2.89 -10.80 -0.44
CA ILE A 42 2.90 -9.39 -0.10
C ILE A 42 4.08 -8.69 -0.79
N VAL A 43 5.26 -9.29 -0.77
CA VAL A 43 6.43 -8.73 -1.43
C VAL A 43 6.18 -8.57 -2.92
N MET A 44 5.59 -9.58 -3.55
CA MET A 44 5.24 -9.52 -4.97
C MET A 44 4.30 -8.36 -5.27
N HIS A 45 3.26 -8.22 -4.44
CA HIS A 45 2.30 -7.14 -4.61
C HIS A 45 2.96 -5.77 -4.44
N LEU A 46 3.87 -5.64 -3.48
CA LEU A 46 4.57 -4.38 -3.26
C LEU A 46 5.42 -4.00 -4.47
N HIS A 47 6.12 -4.97 -5.05
CA HIS A 47 6.91 -4.71 -6.25
C HIS A 47 6.03 -4.27 -7.41
N GLU A 48 4.90 -4.93 -7.61
CA GLU A 48 3.97 -4.57 -8.68
C GLU A 48 3.39 -3.18 -8.47
N LEU A 49 2.99 -2.87 -7.25
CA LEU A 49 2.44 -1.54 -6.92
C LEU A 49 3.49 -0.45 -7.13
N ASN A 50 4.74 -0.75 -6.81
CA ASN A 50 5.84 0.17 -7.02
C ASN A 50 6.04 0.43 -8.52
N GLN A 51 6.00 -0.62 -9.34
CA GLN A 51 6.12 -0.49 -10.78
C GLN A 51 4.97 0.30 -11.38
N ASP A 52 3.77 0.13 -10.84
CA ASP A 52 2.59 0.83 -11.32
C ASP A 52 2.55 2.29 -10.89
N GLY A 53 3.45 2.69 -9.98
CA GLY A 53 3.50 4.06 -9.50
C GLY A 53 2.51 4.36 -8.39
N PHE A 54 1.91 3.34 -7.78
CA PHE A 54 0.98 3.52 -6.68
C PHE A 54 1.67 3.68 -5.33
N ILE A 55 2.87 3.13 -5.20
CA ILE A 55 3.67 3.28 -3.98
C ILE A 55 5.13 3.54 -4.36
N LEU A 56 5.88 4.04 -3.39
CA LEU A 56 7.33 4.12 -3.47
C LEU A 56 7.89 3.17 -2.43
N MET A 57 8.80 2.31 -2.87
CA MET A 57 9.46 1.38 -1.97
C MET A 57 10.94 1.70 -1.91
N THR A 58 11.44 2.02 -0.72
CA THR A 58 12.83 2.37 -0.50
C THR A 58 13.47 1.31 0.37
N GLN A 59 14.63 0.80 -0.08
CA GLN A 59 15.41 -0.18 0.65
C GLN A 59 16.52 0.58 1.40
N LEU A 60 16.39 0.64 2.70
CA LEU A 60 17.45 1.10 3.58
C LEU A 60 17.92 -0.10 4.40
N SER A 61 18.04 0.05 5.73
CA SER A 61 18.27 -1.13 6.57
C SER A 61 17.02 -2.01 6.62
N THR A 62 15.84 -1.40 6.44
CA THR A 62 14.57 -2.12 6.30
C THR A 62 13.81 -1.53 5.12
N ALA A 63 12.87 -2.32 4.58
CA ALA A 63 12.03 -1.84 3.51
C ALA A 63 11.02 -0.83 4.06
N VAL A 64 10.96 0.35 3.43
CA VAL A 64 10.05 1.42 3.80
C VAL A 64 9.17 1.72 2.59
N ILE A 65 7.87 1.80 2.83
CA ILE A 65 6.88 2.00 1.79
C ILE A 65 6.13 3.30 2.06
N SER A 66 5.90 4.08 1.01
CA SER A 66 4.99 5.22 1.09
C SER A 66 4.04 5.17 -0.09
N ILE A 67 2.78 5.58 0.14
CA ILE A 67 1.79 5.61 -0.92
C ILE A 67 1.97 6.91 -1.71
N THR A 68 1.83 6.83 -3.04
CA THR A 68 1.88 8.03 -3.87
C THR A 68 0.50 8.67 -3.91
N GLU A 69 0.43 9.92 -4.40
CA GLU A 69 -0.86 10.57 -4.58
C GLU A 69 -1.74 9.76 -5.54
N LYS A 70 -1.13 9.22 -6.59
CA LYS A 70 -1.84 8.36 -7.54
C LYS A 70 -2.40 7.13 -6.84
N GLY A 71 -1.58 6.50 -6.01
CA GLY A 71 -2.02 5.30 -5.27
C GLY A 71 -3.11 5.62 -4.27
N PHE A 72 -2.97 6.74 -3.58
CA PHE A 72 -3.98 7.16 -2.60
C PHE A 72 -5.32 7.41 -3.28
N ASP A 73 -5.31 8.16 -4.39
CA ASP A 73 -6.53 8.46 -5.12
C ASP A 73 -7.17 7.18 -5.68
N PHE A 74 -6.35 6.29 -6.20
CA PHE A 74 -6.86 5.04 -6.75
C PHE A 74 -7.48 4.17 -5.66
N ALA A 75 -6.83 4.06 -4.52
CA ALA A 75 -7.34 3.27 -3.41
C ALA A 75 -8.64 3.85 -2.86
N ALA A 76 -8.71 5.17 -2.74
CA ALA A 76 -9.91 5.84 -2.28
C ALA A 76 -11.08 5.61 -3.23
N SER A 77 -10.82 5.71 -4.53
CA SER A 77 -11.86 5.50 -5.56
C SER A 77 -12.33 4.05 -5.58
N SER A 78 -11.39 3.10 -5.47
CA SER A 78 -11.75 1.69 -5.46
C SER A 78 -12.58 1.34 -4.24
N ARG A 79 -12.23 1.91 -3.08
CA ARG A 79 -12.96 1.69 -1.85
C ARG A 79 -14.39 2.21 -1.96
N MET A 80 -14.55 3.40 -2.55
CA MET A 80 -15.88 3.98 -2.76
C MET A 80 -16.72 3.13 -3.70
N ALA A 81 -16.11 2.61 -4.74
CA ALA A 81 -16.81 1.75 -5.69
C ALA A 81 -17.28 0.46 -5.03
N ILE A 82 -16.45 -0.09 -4.14
CA ILE A 82 -16.81 -1.30 -3.40
C ILE A 82 -17.93 -1.02 -2.41
N ALA A 83 -17.89 0.14 -1.77
CA ALA A 83 -18.87 0.52 -0.76
C ALA A 83 -20.25 0.80 -1.37
N SER A 84 -20.28 1.15 -2.62
CA SER A 84 -21.54 1.41 -3.31
C SER A 84 -22.05 0.16 -3.99
#